data_46ea3fa9eb3eb8c83fddea97a540db62
#
_entry.id   46ea3fa9eb3eb8c83fddea97a540db62
#
_cell.length_a   1.000
_cell.length_b   1.000
_cell.length_c   1.000
_cell.angle_alpha   90.00
_cell.angle_beta   90.00
_cell.angle_gamma   90.00
#
_symmetry.space_group_name_H-M   'P 1'
#
loop_
_entity.id
_entity.type
_entity.pdbx_description
1 polymer ?
#
loop_
_entity_poly.entity_id
_entity_poly.type
_entity_poly.pdbx_seq_one_letter_code
_entity_poly.pdbx_strand_id
1 'polypeptide(L)'
;MDNNVDNGLTEGRGEQPNRKRKVPVRTKLFFASGAFQEATVIAAGTVTVLFYNQLLGVSAALCGTAFLIASIVDGITDPLVGAFSDHFKSRWGRRHPLMLASVLPAGIAFYCLYQPIEGLSEMGYFAWLTLFLVLMRIAITFYNIPHDALGAELTDDYEERGSIFGYNLVAVALTAVLVIFIVNFLIFPSTPEYANGYLNESRYTLLASLGAVAIIISIVVCTLGTMDQRPYLHTVDVSKKFNYGIFFRELGMLLRNVSYISTCLSMLTIYASLGILGIVSTYAYIYVYELSTEQ
;
A
#
# COMPACT_ATOMS: atom_id res chain seq x y z
N MET A 1 -47.39 1.72 51.64
CA MET A 1 -46.51 0.52 51.76
C MET A 1 -45.90 0.35 50.37
N ASP A 2 -45.00 1.13 50.10
CA ASP A 2 -43.53 1.05 49.93
C ASP A 2 -43.08 -0.18 49.16
N ASN A 3 -42.72 0.05 47.91
CA ASN A 3 -41.80 -0.82 47.18
C ASN A 3 -40.64 0.06 46.65
N ASN A 4 -39.68 0.20 47.54
CA ASN A 4 -38.34 0.69 47.24
C ASN A 4 -37.42 -0.50 47.23
N VAL A 5 -37.23 -1.12 46.08
CA VAL A 5 -36.07 -2.03 45.79
C VAL A 5 -35.79 -1.96 44.29
N ASP A 6 -34.99 -1.04 43.91
CA ASP A 6 -34.08 -1.21 42.76
C ASP A 6 -33.11 -0.02 42.67
N ASN A 7 -32.09 -0.04 43.50
CA ASN A 7 -30.93 0.85 43.33
C ASN A 7 -29.70 0.05 43.75
N GLY A 8 -29.01 -0.52 42.80
CA GLY A 8 -27.74 -1.15 43.16
C GLY A 8 -27.01 -1.96 42.08
N LEU A 9 -27.21 -1.76 40.79
CA LEU A 9 -26.37 -2.44 39.80
C LEU A 9 -26.11 -1.56 38.54
N THR A 10 -25.70 -0.32 38.75
CA THR A 10 -25.16 0.53 37.64
C THR A 10 -23.75 1.01 37.99
N GLU A 11 -22.93 0.16 38.58
CA GLU A 11 -21.50 0.43 38.70
C GLU A 11 -20.75 -0.25 37.54
N GLY A 12 -20.10 0.58 36.70
CA GLY A 12 -18.95 0.12 35.91
C GLY A 12 -19.10 -0.04 34.41
N ARG A 13 -20.12 0.55 33.76
CA ARG A 13 -19.97 0.82 32.34
C ARG A 13 -19.25 2.15 32.18
N GLY A 14 -17.91 2.09 32.14
CA GLY A 14 -17.11 3.23 31.69
C GLY A 14 -17.74 3.81 30.42
N GLU A 15 -18.04 5.12 30.41
CA GLU A 15 -18.58 5.81 29.24
C GLU A 15 -17.74 5.45 28.02
N GLN A 16 -18.35 4.78 27.06
CA GLN A 16 -17.68 4.52 25.80
C GLN A 16 -17.38 5.88 25.14
N PRO A 17 -16.15 6.12 24.72
CA PRO A 17 -15.78 7.41 24.13
C PRO A 17 -16.72 7.71 22.94
N ASN A 18 -17.18 8.97 22.85
CA ASN A 18 -18.06 9.40 21.79
C ASN A 18 -17.37 9.20 20.42
N ARG A 19 -17.84 8.23 19.67
CA ARG A 19 -17.27 7.84 18.38
C ARG A 19 -17.80 8.67 17.20
N LYS A 20 -18.92 9.36 17.37
CA LYS A 20 -19.43 10.37 16.41
C LYS A 20 -18.80 11.73 16.71
N ARG A 21 -17.48 11.80 16.62
CA ARG A 21 -16.70 12.99 16.90
C ARG A 21 -15.92 13.45 15.67
N LYS A 22 -15.60 14.72 15.62
CA LYS A 22 -14.65 15.26 14.63
C LYS A 22 -13.25 14.79 14.97
N VAL A 23 -12.56 14.26 13.97
CA VAL A 23 -11.16 13.84 14.08
C VAL A 23 -10.26 15.07 13.90
N PRO A 24 -9.28 15.30 14.78
CA PRO A 24 -8.36 16.43 14.63
C PRO A 24 -7.69 16.45 13.25
N VAL A 25 -7.55 17.65 12.67
CA VAL A 25 -6.86 17.81 11.36
C VAL A 25 -5.45 17.22 11.37
N ARG A 26 -4.74 17.36 12.49
CA ARG A 26 -3.42 16.74 12.69
C ARG A 26 -3.47 15.22 12.44
N THR A 27 -4.46 14.54 12.98
CA THR A 27 -4.63 13.09 12.79
C THR A 27 -4.93 12.75 11.34
N LYS A 28 -5.78 13.55 10.65
CA LYS A 28 -6.05 13.39 9.22
C LYS A 28 -4.79 13.54 8.38
N LEU A 29 -3.93 14.52 8.70
CA LEU A 29 -2.65 14.73 8.02
C LEU A 29 -1.67 13.57 8.27
N PHE A 30 -1.58 13.06 9.50
CA PHE A 30 -0.77 11.87 9.78
C PHE A 30 -1.31 10.63 9.07
N PHE A 31 -2.61 10.43 9.03
CA PHE A 31 -3.22 9.34 8.26
C PHE A 31 -2.89 9.49 6.78
N ALA A 32 -3.08 10.67 6.22
CA ALA A 32 -2.81 10.96 4.82
C ALA A 32 -1.31 10.90 4.43
N SER A 33 -0.38 10.99 5.40
CA SER A 33 1.06 10.84 5.12
C SER A 33 1.42 9.45 4.58
N GLY A 34 0.57 8.43 4.78
CA GLY A 34 0.69 7.11 4.18
C GLY A 34 0.64 7.12 2.65
N ALA A 35 0.03 8.13 2.04
CA ALA A 35 -0.02 8.32 0.60
C ALA A 35 1.38 8.39 -0.06
N PHE A 36 2.41 8.83 0.67
CA PHE A 36 3.76 8.93 0.13
C PHE A 36 4.36 7.54 -0.19
N GLN A 37 4.09 6.55 0.64
CA GLN A 37 4.49 5.16 0.38
C GLN A 37 3.78 4.62 -0.87
N GLU A 38 2.47 4.84 -1.00
CA GLU A 38 1.69 4.39 -2.12
C GLU A 38 2.17 4.99 -3.45
N ALA A 39 2.35 6.32 -3.50
CA ALA A 39 2.85 7.02 -4.67
C ALA A 39 4.26 6.55 -5.08
N THR A 40 5.15 6.29 -4.09
CA THR A 40 6.51 5.78 -4.35
C THR A 40 6.46 4.41 -5.03
N VAL A 41 5.63 3.50 -4.55
CA VAL A 41 5.49 2.14 -5.11
C VAL A 41 4.87 2.17 -6.50
N ILE A 42 3.86 3.01 -6.72
CA ILE A 42 3.22 3.17 -8.04
C ILE A 42 4.23 3.71 -9.06
N ALA A 43 4.95 4.78 -8.73
CA ALA A 43 5.96 5.36 -9.60
C ALA A 43 7.09 4.37 -9.92
N ALA A 44 7.49 3.57 -8.94
CA ALA A 44 8.52 2.54 -9.11
C ALA A 44 8.08 1.41 -10.07
N GLY A 45 6.80 1.10 -10.17
CA GLY A 45 6.31 -0.04 -10.98
C GLY A 45 6.74 0.02 -12.44
N THR A 46 6.57 1.16 -13.11
CA THR A 46 6.97 1.36 -14.51
C THR A 46 8.51 1.32 -14.65
N VAL A 47 9.21 1.98 -13.75
CA VAL A 47 10.69 2.04 -13.73
C VAL A 47 11.28 0.65 -13.48
N THR A 48 10.62 -0.20 -12.68
CA THR A 48 11.06 -1.60 -12.44
C THR A 48 11.08 -2.42 -13.72
N VAL A 49 10.03 -2.34 -14.53
CA VAL A 49 9.98 -3.07 -15.82
C VAL A 49 11.11 -2.62 -16.73
N LEU A 50 11.36 -1.33 -16.82
CA LEU A 50 12.42 -0.76 -17.64
C LEU A 50 13.81 -1.20 -17.16
N PHE A 51 14.05 -1.16 -15.85
CA PHE A 51 15.31 -1.61 -15.24
C PHE A 51 15.63 -3.06 -15.58
N TYR A 52 14.71 -3.98 -15.31
CA TYR A 52 14.95 -5.40 -15.56
C TYR A 52 14.99 -5.74 -17.04
N ASN A 53 14.16 -5.10 -17.85
CA ASN A 53 14.10 -5.41 -19.28
C ASN A 53 15.24 -4.76 -20.07
N GLN A 54 15.50 -3.45 -19.89
CA GLN A 54 16.44 -2.71 -20.72
C GLN A 54 17.90 -2.76 -20.20
N LEU A 55 18.09 -2.77 -18.88
CA LEU A 55 19.42 -2.73 -18.29
C LEU A 55 19.94 -4.12 -17.92
N LEU A 56 19.08 -5.00 -17.38
CA LEU A 56 19.49 -6.34 -16.97
C LEU A 56 19.19 -7.43 -18.01
N GLY A 57 18.55 -7.09 -19.14
CA GLY A 57 18.30 -7.99 -20.26
C GLY A 57 17.26 -9.08 -20.01
N VAL A 58 16.39 -8.91 -19.02
CA VAL A 58 15.27 -9.84 -18.77
C VAL A 58 14.18 -9.62 -19.81
N SER A 59 13.69 -10.68 -20.44
CA SER A 59 12.61 -10.56 -21.43
C SER A 59 11.35 -9.92 -20.86
N ALA A 60 10.65 -9.13 -21.64
CA ALA A 60 9.42 -8.46 -21.22
C ALA A 60 8.35 -9.47 -20.76
N ALA A 61 8.33 -10.67 -21.35
CA ALA A 61 7.44 -11.74 -20.94
C ALA A 61 7.72 -12.24 -19.51
N LEU A 62 8.99 -12.39 -19.15
CA LEU A 62 9.39 -12.77 -17.78
C LEU A 62 9.09 -11.63 -16.80
N CYS A 63 9.37 -10.37 -17.15
CA CYS A 63 8.98 -9.23 -16.31
C CYS A 63 7.46 -9.23 -16.06
N GLY A 64 6.65 -9.34 -17.10
CA GLY A 64 5.18 -9.44 -16.97
C GLY A 64 4.73 -10.64 -16.12
N THR A 65 5.41 -11.78 -16.24
CA THR A 65 5.13 -12.97 -15.42
C THR A 65 5.43 -12.74 -13.94
N ALA A 66 6.52 -12.04 -13.60
CA ALA A 66 6.83 -11.68 -12.22
C ALA A 66 5.75 -10.79 -11.59
N PHE A 67 5.28 -9.78 -12.33
CA PHE A 67 4.17 -8.93 -11.89
C PHE A 67 2.85 -9.70 -11.75
N LEU A 68 2.57 -10.65 -12.66
CA LEU A 68 1.41 -11.52 -12.56
C LEU A 68 1.45 -12.38 -11.29
N ILE A 69 2.61 -13.01 -11.01
CA ILE A 69 2.81 -13.81 -9.79
C ILE A 69 2.57 -12.93 -8.56
N ALA A 70 3.16 -11.73 -8.51
CA ALA A 70 2.97 -10.80 -7.40
C ALA A 70 1.50 -10.41 -7.21
N SER A 71 0.76 -10.15 -8.31
CA SER A 71 -0.66 -9.81 -8.24
C SER A 71 -1.55 -10.98 -7.78
N ILE A 72 -1.20 -12.23 -8.14
CA ILE A 72 -1.88 -13.42 -7.62
C ILE A 72 -1.65 -13.56 -6.12
N VAL A 73 -0.42 -13.30 -5.66
CA VAL A 73 -0.09 -13.30 -4.22
C VAL A 73 -0.89 -12.22 -3.49
N ASP A 74 -1.00 -11.00 -4.02
CA ASP A 74 -1.84 -9.94 -3.43
C ASP A 74 -3.30 -10.40 -3.30
N GLY A 75 -3.88 -10.97 -4.35
CA GLY A 75 -5.24 -11.48 -4.32
C GLY A 75 -5.52 -12.53 -3.25
N ILE A 76 -4.48 -13.24 -2.80
CA ILE A 76 -4.56 -14.22 -1.71
C ILE A 76 -4.25 -13.57 -0.35
N THR A 77 -3.22 -12.74 -0.29
CA THR A 77 -2.73 -12.17 0.97
C THR A 77 -3.63 -11.06 1.51
N ASP A 78 -4.22 -10.23 0.65
CA ASP A 78 -5.07 -9.11 1.08
C ASP A 78 -6.25 -9.56 1.96
N PRO A 79 -7.09 -10.54 1.55
CA PRO A 79 -8.16 -11.05 2.40
C PRO A 79 -7.65 -11.73 3.68
N LEU A 80 -6.52 -12.44 3.59
CA LEU A 80 -5.94 -13.12 4.75
C LEU A 80 -5.41 -12.13 5.79
N VAL A 81 -4.68 -11.10 5.34
CA VAL A 81 -4.19 -10.03 6.21
C VAL A 81 -5.34 -9.22 6.79
N GLY A 82 -6.40 -8.96 6.02
CA GLY A 82 -7.61 -8.32 6.50
C GLY A 82 -8.23 -9.09 7.67
N ALA A 83 -8.49 -10.36 7.44
CA ALA A 83 -9.05 -11.25 8.47
C ALA A 83 -8.12 -11.39 9.69
N PHE A 84 -6.81 -11.52 9.47
CA PHE A 84 -5.81 -11.58 10.54
C PHE A 84 -5.80 -10.28 11.36
N SER A 85 -5.76 -9.13 10.68
CA SER A 85 -5.76 -7.80 11.28
C SER A 85 -7.00 -7.54 12.15
N ASP A 86 -8.17 -8.05 11.75
CA ASP A 86 -9.42 -7.91 12.49
C ASP A 86 -9.41 -8.66 13.83
N HIS A 87 -8.69 -9.79 13.90
CA HIS A 87 -8.61 -10.64 15.08
C HIS A 87 -7.33 -10.43 15.91
N PHE A 88 -6.40 -9.62 15.40
CA PHE A 88 -5.12 -9.39 16.07
C PHE A 88 -5.29 -8.61 17.37
N LYS A 89 -4.62 -9.06 18.44
CA LYS A 89 -4.70 -8.47 19.78
C LYS A 89 -3.33 -8.01 20.23
N SER A 90 -3.23 -6.74 20.57
CA SER A 90 -2.00 -6.17 21.12
C SER A 90 -2.33 -5.02 22.08
N ARG A 91 -1.40 -4.75 23.01
CA ARG A 91 -1.43 -3.56 23.86
C ARG A 91 -1.40 -2.23 23.08
N TRP A 92 -0.96 -2.26 21.81
CA TRP A 92 -0.91 -1.11 20.93
C TRP A 92 -2.12 -1.03 19.97
N GLY A 93 -3.16 -1.81 20.23
CA GLY A 93 -4.32 -1.96 19.36
C GLY A 93 -4.11 -3.07 18.34
N ARG A 94 -5.05 -3.20 17.41
CA ARG A 94 -5.03 -4.29 16.42
C ARG A 94 -4.35 -3.89 15.10
N ARG A 95 -4.41 -2.61 14.69
CA ARG A 95 -3.92 -2.13 13.38
C ARG A 95 -2.46 -1.68 13.43
N HIS A 96 -2.10 -0.81 14.38
CA HIS A 96 -0.78 -0.20 14.48
C HIS A 96 0.40 -1.18 14.53
N PRO A 97 0.34 -2.32 15.27
CA PRO A 97 1.46 -3.25 15.30
C PRO A 97 1.77 -3.90 13.96
N LEU A 98 0.71 -4.17 13.15
CA LEU A 98 0.89 -4.75 11.82
C LEU A 98 1.51 -3.74 10.85
N MET A 99 1.04 -2.48 10.91
CA MET A 99 1.62 -1.37 10.15
C MET A 99 3.10 -1.17 10.52
N LEU A 100 3.47 -1.20 11.81
CA LEU A 100 4.87 -1.10 12.23
C LEU A 100 5.70 -2.32 11.82
N ALA A 101 5.13 -3.52 11.84
CA ALA A 101 5.84 -4.73 11.42
C ALA A 101 6.20 -4.72 9.93
N SER A 102 5.45 -3.99 9.11
CA SER A 102 5.71 -3.85 7.67
C SER A 102 6.86 -2.90 7.33
N VAL A 103 7.23 -1.99 8.23
CA VAL A 103 8.19 -0.89 7.99
C VAL A 103 9.51 -1.39 7.39
N LEU A 104 10.19 -2.26 8.12
CA LEU A 104 11.50 -2.76 7.68
C LEU A 104 11.38 -3.74 6.50
N PRO A 105 10.46 -4.73 6.51
CA PRO A 105 10.30 -5.62 5.37
C PRO A 105 9.99 -4.88 4.06
N ALA A 106 9.13 -3.87 4.08
CA ALA A 106 8.79 -3.09 2.88
C ALA A 106 9.99 -2.30 2.36
N GLY A 107 10.70 -1.59 3.24
CA GLY A 107 11.89 -0.82 2.86
C GLY A 107 13.02 -1.71 2.35
N ILE A 108 13.31 -2.81 3.03
CA ILE A 108 14.37 -3.75 2.63
C ILE A 108 14.02 -4.41 1.29
N ALA A 109 12.78 -4.88 1.12
CA ALA A 109 12.37 -5.52 -0.12
C ALA A 109 12.42 -4.54 -1.30
N PHE A 110 11.99 -3.28 -1.09
CA PHE A 110 12.11 -2.22 -2.10
C PHE A 110 13.57 -1.93 -2.45
N TYR A 111 14.45 -1.82 -1.46
CA TYR A 111 15.89 -1.61 -1.69
C TYR A 111 16.50 -2.77 -2.50
N CYS A 112 16.28 -4.01 -2.07
CA CYS A 112 16.83 -5.20 -2.73
C CYS A 112 16.27 -5.39 -4.14
N LEU A 113 15.06 -4.91 -4.44
CA LEU A 113 14.47 -4.98 -5.77
C LEU A 113 15.35 -4.30 -6.84
N TYR A 114 16.06 -3.23 -6.48
CA TYR A 114 16.96 -2.50 -7.38
C TYR A 114 18.45 -2.72 -7.11
N GLN A 115 18.78 -3.74 -6.30
CA GLN A 115 20.16 -4.16 -6.00
C GLN A 115 20.34 -5.66 -6.25
N PRO A 116 20.08 -6.14 -7.50
CA PRO A 116 20.32 -7.54 -7.81
C PRO A 116 21.82 -7.86 -7.77
N ILE A 117 22.14 -9.11 -7.50
CA ILE A 117 23.52 -9.59 -7.58
C ILE A 117 23.98 -9.52 -9.03
N GLU A 118 25.15 -8.94 -9.26
CA GLU A 118 25.73 -8.83 -10.60
C GLU A 118 26.06 -10.21 -11.20
N GLY A 119 25.92 -10.31 -12.53
CA GLY A 119 26.30 -11.52 -13.27
C GLY A 119 25.33 -12.70 -13.17
N LEU A 120 24.10 -12.47 -12.71
CA LEU A 120 23.06 -13.49 -12.75
C LEU A 120 22.65 -13.79 -14.20
N SER A 121 22.22 -15.03 -14.46
CA SER A 121 21.53 -15.36 -15.70
C SER A 121 20.17 -14.66 -15.79
N GLU A 122 19.57 -14.61 -16.98
CA GLU A 122 18.22 -14.05 -17.18
C GLU A 122 17.19 -14.65 -16.19
N MET A 123 17.23 -15.97 -16.00
CA MET A 123 16.37 -16.66 -15.05
C MET A 123 16.71 -16.31 -13.60
N GLY A 124 17.97 -16.03 -13.29
CA GLY A 124 18.41 -15.54 -11.98
C GLY A 124 17.86 -14.15 -11.68
N TYR A 125 17.91 -13.23 -12.64
CA TYR A 125 17.31 -11.91 -12.51
C TYR A 125 15.77 -11.98 -12.42
N PHE A 126 15.13 -12.86 -13.18
CA PHE A 126 13.70 -13.12 -13.06
C PHE A 126 13.32 -13.62 -11.67
N ALA A 127 14.08 -14.56 -11.12
CA ALA A 127 13.84 -15.08 -9.77
C ALA A 127 14.04 -13.99 -8.70
N TRP A 128 15.07 -13.15 -8.85
CA TRP A 128 15.33 -12.00 -7.97
C TRP A 128 14.19 -10.99 -8.02
N LEU A 129 13.77 -10.57 -9.22
CA LEU A 129 12.63 -9.70 -9.43
C LEU A 129 11.37 -10.25 -8.76
N THR A 130 11.04 -11.51 -9.05
CA THR A 130 9.83 -12.15 -8.52
C THR A 130 9.87 -12.22 -7.00
N LEU A 131 10.99 -12.64 -6.42
CA LEU A 131 11.15 -12.76 -4.97
C LEU A 131 10.92 -11.42 -4.26
N PHE A 132 11.68 -10.38 -4.65
CA PHE A 132 11.61 -9.10 -3.95
C PHE A 132 10.35 -8.31 -4.27
N LEU A 133 9.77 -8.48 -5.46
CA LEU A 133 8.47 -7.92 -5.79
C LEU A 133 7.36 -8.53 -4.92
N VAL A 134 7.35 -9.85 -4.76
CA VAL A 134 6.39 -10.57 -3.90
C VAL A 134 6.59 -10.19 -2.43
N LEU A 135 7.82 -10.17 -1.92
CA LEU A 135 8.11 -9.79 -0.53
C LEU A 135 7.68 -8.34 -0.25
N MET A 136 7.95 -7.43 -1.18
CA MET A 136 7.53 -6.05 -1.08
C MET A 136 5.99 -5.94 -1.03
N ARG A 137 5.28 -6.64 -1.94
CA ARG A 137 3.82 -6.65 -1.97
C ARG A 137 3.23 -7.17 -0.68
N ILE A 138 3.68 -8.31 -0.18
CA ILE A 138 3.24 -8.85 1.11
C ILE A 138 3.47 -7.84 2.25
N ALA A 139 4.66 -7.25 2.33
CA ALA A 139 4.96 -6.26 3.37
C ALA A 139 4.04 -5.05 3.28
N ILE A 140 3.76 -4.54 2.07
CA ILE A 140 2.85 -3.42 1.84
C ILE A 140 1.41 -3.78 2.15
N THR A 141 0.94 -5.01 1.89
CA THR A 141 -0.39 -5.48 2.31
C THR A 141 -0.55 -5.43 3.84
N PHE A 142 0.51 -5.78 4.60
CA PHE A 142 0.51 -5.62 6.07
C PHE A 142 0.44 -4.16 6.55
N TYR A 143 0.71 -3.21 5.68
CA TYR A 143 0.48 -1.79 5.92
C TYR A 143 -0.90 -1.33 5.40
N ASN A 144 -1.18 -1.49 4.10
CA ASN A 144 -2.33 -0.90 3.43
C ASN A 144 -3.66 -1.40 4.02
N ILE A 145 -3.82 -2.71 4.23
CA ILE A 145 -5.08 -3.26 4.73
C ILE A 145 -5.42 -2.74 6.14
N PRO A 146 -4.49 -2.78 7.13
CA PRO A 146 -4.75 -2.16 8.43
C PRO A 146 -4.89 -0.62 8.36
N HIS A 147 -4.19 0.06 7.47
CA HIS A 147 -4.29 1.51 7.28
C HIS A 147 -5.69 1.91 6.82
N ASP A 148 -6.23 1.28 5.77
CA ASP A 148 -7.57 1.59 5.25
C ASP A 148 -8.66 1.28 6.29
N ALA A 149 -8.53 0.14 6.97
CA ALA A 149 -9.42 -0.21 8.07
C ALA A 149 -9.32 0.79 9.23
N LEU A 150 -8.12 1.30 9.56
CA LEU A 150 -7.92 2.34 10.56
C LEU A 150 -8.69 3.61 10.19
N GLY A 151 -8.59 4.07 8.93
CA GLY A 151 -9.32 5.25 8.45
C GLY A 151 -10.83 5.14 8.64
N ALA A 152 -11.39 3.95 8.39
CA ALA A 152 -12.81 3.67 8.59
C ALA A 152 -13.22 3.61 10.08
N GLU A 153 -12.27 3.30 10.98
CA GLU A 153 -12.51 3.15 12.42
C GLU A 153 -12.29 4.42 13.25
N LEU A 154 -11.63 5.45 12.69
CA LEU A 154 -11.33 6.70 13.40
C LEU A 154 -12.59 7.44 13.84
N THR A 155 -13.73 7.27 13.15
CA THR A 155 -15.02 7.86 13.50
C THR A 155 -16.19 7.05 12.96
N ASP A 156 -17.32 7.08 13.67
CA ASP A 156 -18.60 6.52 13.21
C ASP A 156 -19.46 7.56 12.49
N ASP A 157 -19.02 8.81 12.42
CA ASP A 157 -19.68 9.87 11.65
C ASP A 157 -19.36 9.72 10.16
N TYR A 158 -20.40 9.65 9.33
CA TYR A 158 -20.26 9.40 7.89
C TYR A 158 -19.57 10.56 7.15
N GLU A 159 -19.93 11.80 7.47
CA GLU A 159 -19.35 12.99 6.83
C GLU A 159 -17.88 13.14 7.21
N GLU A 160 -17.58 12.91 8.49
CA GLU A 160 -16.22 12.99 9.01
C GLU A 160 -15.33 11.89 8.44
N ARG A 161 -15.87 10.68 8.24
CA ARG A 161 -15.16 9.60 7.54
C ARG A 161 -14.85 9.99 6.09
N GLY A 162 -15.82 10.57 5.37
CA GLY A 162 -15.60 11.14 4.04
C GLY A 162 -14.49 12.19 4.03
N SER A 163 -14.42 13.04 5.07
CA SER A 163 -13.34 14.01 5.22
C SER A 163 -11.97 13.35 5.40
N ILE A 164 -11.84 12.28 6.21
CA ILE A 164 -10.56 11.59 6.43
C ILE A 164 -10.02 11.03 5.09
N PHE A 165 -10.85 10.31 4.34
CA PHE A 165 -10.47 9.78 3.03
C PHE A 165 -10.29 10.89 1.98
N GLY A 166 -10.99 12.02 2.10
CA GLY A 166 -10.75 13.20 1.28
C GLY A 166 -9.35 13.77 1.47
N TYR A 167 -8.88 13.89 2.72
CA TYR A 167 -7.48 14.29 3.00
C TYR A 167 -6.49 13.29 2.41
N ASN A 168 -6.75 11.98 2.53
CA ASN A 168 -5.91 10.95 1.95
C ASN A 168 -5.84 11.06 0.43
N LEU A 169 -6.97 11.22 -0.25
CA LEU A 169 -7.04 11.35 -1.72
C LEU A 169 -6.25 12.56 -2.23
N VAL A 170 -6.41 13.72 -1.57
CA VAL A 170 -5.64 14.92 -1.90
C VAL A 170 -4.14 14.68 -1.69
N ALA A 171 -3.77 14.02 -0.59
CA ALA A 171 -2.37 13.67 -0.33
C ALA A 171 -1.82 12.71 -1.38
N VAL A 172 -2.55 11.68 -1.81
CA VAL A 172 -2.16 10.78 -2.91
C VAL A 172 -1.86 11.58 -4.18
N ALA A 173 -2.77 12.48 -4.58
CA ALA A 173 -2.59 13.28 -5.79
C ALA A 173 -1.36 14.21 -5.71
N LEU A 174 -1.21 14.94 -4.61
CA LEU A 174 -0.06 15.84 -4.39
C LEU A 174 1.25 15.07 -4.33
N THR A 175 1.26 13.93 -3.63
CA THR A 175 2.44 13.09 -3.48
C THR A 175 2.83 12.44 -4.80
N ALA A 176 1.87 12.01 -5.61
CA ALA A 176 2.14 11.47 -6.94
C ALA A 176 2.88 12.48 -7.81
N VAL A 177 2.42 13.74 -7.86
CA VAL A 177 3.12 14.82 -8.58
C VAL A 177 4.53 15.05 -8.03
N LEU A 178 4.66 15.10 -6.69
CA LEU A 178 5.96 15.31 -6.04
C LEU A 178 6.94 14.16 -6.34
N VAL A 179 6.48 12.91 -6.26
CA VAL A 179 7.31 11.72 -6.53
C VAL A 179 7.73 11.71 -8.00
N ILE A 180 6.83 11.99 -8.95
CA ILE A 180 7.16 12.10 -10.37
C ILE A 180 8.25 13.18 -10.56
N PHE A 181 8.11 14.34 -9.94
CA PHE A 181 9.12 15.40 -10.02
C PHE A 181 10.47 14.93 -9.45
N ILE A 182 10.49 14.31 -8.26
CA ILE A 182 11.71 13.80 -7.64
C ILE A 182 12.37 12.73 -8.53
N VAL A 183 11.59 11.80 -9.07
CA VAL A 183 12.10 10.72 -9.91
C VAL A 183 12.72 11.27 -11.18
N ASN A 184 12.03 12.15 -11.90
CA ASN A 184 12.52 12.66 -13.19
C ASN A 184 13.66 13.67 -13.05
N PHE A 185 13.57 14.62 -12.12
CA PHE A 185 14.53 15.73 -12.06
C PHE A 185 15.69 15.50 -11.08
N LEU A 186 15.51 14.69 -10.03
CA LEU A 186 16.55 14.47 -9.04
C LEU A 186 17.21 13.09 -9.14
N ILE A 187 16.42 12.04 -9.41
CA ILE A 187 16.95 10.68 -9.47
C ILE A 187 17.49 10.38 -10.88
N PHE A 188 16.71 10.64 -11.91
CA PHE A 188 17.05 10.32 -13.31
C PHE A 188 17.17 11.56 -14.20
N PRO A 189 17.97 12.59 -13.85
CA PRO A 189 18.15 13.73 -14.71
C PRO A 189 18.85 13.32 -16.01
N SER A 190 18.54 14.02 -17.11
CA SER A 190 19.27 13.88 -18.36
C SER A 190 20.72 14.32 -18.20
N THR A 191 21.63 13.62 -18.82
CA THR A 191 23.06 13.94 -18.84
C THR A 191 23.60 13.90 -20.26
N PRO A 192 24.77 14.51 -20.58
CA PRO A 192 25.36 14.43 -21.92
C PRO A 192 25.60 12.99 -22.40
N GLU A 193 25.82 12.05 -21.45
CA GLU A 193 26.06 10.63 -21.72
C GLU A 193 24.74 9.85 -21.89
N TYR A 194 23.71 10.23 -21.11
CA TYR A 194 22.39 9.59 -21.12
C TYR A 194 21.32 10.65 -21.39
N ALA A 195 20.86 10.75 -22.63
CA ALA A 195 19.77 11.66 -23.01
C ALA A 195 18.49 11.36 -22.21
N ASN A 196 18.27 10.08 -21.89
CA ASN A 196 17.24 9.65 -20.96
C ASN A 196 17.86 9.02 -19.71
N GLY A 197 17.69 9.65 -18.56
CA GLY A 197 18.28 9.23 -17.29
C GLY A 197 17.84 7.86 -16.80
N TYR A 198 16.68 7.36 -17.23
CA TYR A 198 16.22 6.01 -16.93
C TYR A 198 17.14 4.90 -17.46
N LEU A 199 17.96 5.19 -18.45
CA LEU A 199 18.95 4.26 -19.00
C LEU A 199 20.28 4.29 -18.24
N ASN A 200 20.42 5.14 -17.24
CA ASN A 200 21.60 5.20 -16.38
C ASN A 200 21.47 4.23 -15.18
N GLU A 201 22.10 3.08 -15.28
CA GLU A 201 22.06 2.02 -14.27
C GLU A 201 22.48 2.50 -12.86
N SER A 202 23.51 3.38 -12.79
CA SER A 202 24.05 3.86 -11.51
C SER A 202 23.00 4.63 -10.66
N ARG A 203 21.97 5.20 -11.29
CA ARG A 203 20.92 5.95 -10.62
C ARG A 203 19.91 5.07 -9.87
N TYR A 204 19.83 3.79 -10.20
CA TYR A 204 18.91 2.86 -9.54
C TYR A 204 19.28 2.60 -8.07
N THR A 205 20.56 2.69 -7.71
CA THR A 205 20.99 2.66 -6.30
C THR A 205 20.43 3.86 -5.52
N LEU A 206 20.40 5.03 -6.14
CA LEU A 206 19.80 6.22 -5.53
C LEU A 206 18.28 6.06 -5.37
N LEU A 207 17.60 5.56 -6.41
CA LEU A 207 16.16 5.23 -6.36
C LEU A 207 15.87 4.24 -5.23
N ALA A 208 16.64 3.14 -5.16
CA ALA A 208 16.50 2.12 -4.13
C ALA A 208 16.60 2.72 -2.71
N SER A 209 17.64 3.52 -2.48
CA SER A 209 17.91 4.11 -1.17
C SER A 209 16.88 5.15 -0.77
N LEU A 210 16.59 6.11 -1.64
CA LEU A 210 15.62 7.17 -1.35
C LEU A 210 14.20 6.62 -1.25
N GLY A 211 13.82 5.70 -2.14
CA GLY A 211 12.51 5.07 -2.12
C GLY A 211 12.29 4.21 -0.85
N ALA A 212 13.29 3.41 -0.46
CA ALA A 212 13.22 2.64 0.78
C ALA A 212 13.06 3.55 2.02
N VAL A 213 13.84 4.62 2.10
CA VAL A 213 13.75 5.61 3.19
C VAL A 213 12.39 6.31 3.18
N ALA A 214 11.89 6.70 2.01
CA ALA A 214 10.59 7.33 1.87
C ALA A 214 9.45 6.41 2.34
N ILE A 215 9.46 5.12 1.97
CA ILE A 215 8.50 4.12 2.42
C ILE A 215 8.56 3.97 3.94
N ILE A 216 9.75 3.80 4.52
CA ILE A 216 9.94 3.65 5.96
C ILE A 216 9.40 4.87 6.71
N ILE A 217 9.79 6.07 6.32
CA ILE A 217 9.37 7.31 6.98
C ILE A 217 7.86 7.48 6.87
N SER A 218 7.28 7.28 5.69
CA SER A 218 5.85 7.41 5.46
C SER A 218 5.03 6.50 6.38
N ILE A 219 5.37 5.21 6.44
CA ILE A 219 4.69 4.23 7.28
C ILE A 219 4.85 4.57 8.77
N VAL A 220 6.07 4.94 9.20
CA VAL A 220 6.35 5.31 10.60
C VAL A 220 5.57 6.56 11.01
N VAL A 221 5.61 7.61 10.20
CA VAL A 221 4.92 8.89 10.50
C VAL A 221 3.42 8.67 10.58
N CYS A 222 2.83 7.96 9.61
CA CYS A 222 1.41 7.63 9.62
C CYS A 222 1.04 6.81 10.87
N THR A 223 1.79 5.74 11.14
CA THR A 223 1.46 4.81 12.23
C THR A 223 1.61 5.46 13.60
N LEU A 224 2.74 6.15 13.86
CA LEU A 224 2.97 6.80 15.14
C LEU A 224 2.08 8.03 15.33
N GLY A 225 1.84 8.79 14.27
CA GLY A 225 1.00 9.99 14.30
C GLY A 225 -0.49 9.72 14.53
N THR A 226 -0.95 8.49 14.31
CA THR A 226 -2.34 8.07 14.58
C THR A 226 -2.49 7.26 15.87
N MET A 227 -1.40 6.97 16.58
CA MET A 227 -1.43 6.13 17.79
C MET A 227 -2.25 6.72 18.95
N ASP A 228 -2.36 8.03 19.05
CA ASP A 228 -3.17 8.74 20.06
C ASP A 228 -4.68 8.46 19.92
N GLN A 229 -5.11 7.96 18.75
CA GLN A 229 -6.51 7.65 18.46
C GLN A 229 -6.95 6.27 18.94
N ARG A 230 -6.05 5.43 19.46
CA ARG A 230 -6.35 4.06 19.93
C ARG A 230 -7.55 3.93 20.88
N PRO A 231 -7.77 4.85 21.86
CA PRO A 231 -8.90 4.73 22.77
C PRO A 231 -10.27 4.79 22.07
N TYR A 232 -10.31 5.33 20.86
CA TYR A 232 -11.53 5.51 20.08
C TYR A 232 -11.79 4.41 19.05
N LEU A 233 -10.83 3.50 18.84
CA LEU A 233 -10.96 2.42 17.87
C LEU A 233 -11.86 1.31 18.39
N HIS A 234 -12.44 0.52 17.48
CA HIS A 234 -13.25 -0.63 17.83
C HIS A 234 -12.48 -1.66 18.64
N THR A 235 -13.06 -2.08 19.76
CA THR A 235 -12.55 -3.22 20.52
C THR A 235 -12.93 -4.54 19.85
N VAL A 236 -12.00 -5.50 19.89
CA VAL A 236 -12.27 -6.84 19.34
C VAL A 236 -13.25 -7.57 20.24
N ASP A 237 -14.34 -8.07 19.70
CA ASP A 237 -15.20 -9.02 20.39
C ASP A 237 -14.44 -10.35 20.56
N VAL A 238 -14.06 -10.64 21.80
CA VAL A 238 -13.22 -11.80 22.16
C VAL A 238 -13.94 -13.15 21.96
N SER A 239 -15.28 -13.13 21.85
CA SER A 239 -16.08 -14.33 21.72
C SER A 239 -16.02 -15.01 20.35
N LYS A 240 -15.68 -14.27 19.32
CA LYS A 240 -15.65 -14.77 17.93
C LYS A 240 -14.25 -15.24 17.52
N LYS A 241 -14.06 -16.56 17.43
CA LYS A 241 -12.86 -17.13 16.80
C LYS A 241 -12.99 -17.05 15.28
N PHE A 242 -11.88 -16.70 14.61
CA PHE A 242 -11.83 -16.75 13.15
C PHE A 242 -12.06 -18.18 12.66
N ASN A 243 -13.00 -18.34 11.71
CA ASN A 243 -13.32 -19.64 11.11
C ASN A 243 -13.04 -19.59 9.62
N TYR A 244 -11.97 -20.25 9.21
CA TYR A 244 -11.56 -20.34 7.80
C TYR A 244 -12.68 -20.89 6.89
N GLY A 245 -13.47 -21.86 7.37
CA GLY A 245 -14.56 -22.44 6.57
C GLY A 245 -15.69 -21.44 6.29
N ILE A 246 -16.04 -20.60 7.28
CA ILE A 246 -17.01 -19.52 7.10
C ILE A 246 -16.45 -18.47 6.14
N PHE A 247 -15.21 -18.07 6.30
CA PHE A 247 -14.54 -17.10 5.46
C PHE A 247 -14.55 -17.50 3.98
N PHE A 248 -14.10 -18.72 3.64
CA PHE A 248 -14.09 -19.18 2.25
C PHE A 248 -15.51 -19.38 1.68
N ARG A 249 -16.48 -19.73 2.50
CA ARG A 249 -17.89 -19.80 2.10
C ARG A 249 -18.44 -18.41 1.77
N GLU A 250 -18.17 -17.41 2.60
CA GLU A 250 -18.58 -16.03 2.36
C GLU A 250 -17.92 -15.44 1.12
N LEU A 251 -16.62 -15.69 0.93
CA LEU A 251 -15.90 -15.33 -0.30
C LEU A 251 -16.56 -15.99 -1.54
N GLY A 252 -16.93 -17.26 -1.45
CA GLY A 252 -17.66 -17.96 -2.54
C GLY A 252 -19.04 -17.37 -2.82
N MET A 253 -19.73 -16.83 -1.81
CA MET A 253 -21.00 -16.12 -2.01
C MET A 253 -20.81 -14.76 -2.70
N LEU A 254 -19.76 -14.02 -2.37
CA LEU A 254 -19.42 -12.78 -3.06
C LEU A 254 -19.14 -13.01 -4.54
N LEU A 255 -18.42 -14.09 -4.90
CA LEU A 255 -18.13 -14.46 -6.28
C LEU A 255 -19.37 -14.95 -7.07
N ARG A 256 -20.52 -15.13 -6.43
CA ARG A 256 -21.81 -15.42 -7.08
C ARG A 256 -22.69 -14.17 -7.24
N ASN A 257 -22.31 -13.06 -6.61
CA ASN A 257 -23.05 -11.81 -6.71
C ASN A 257 -22.70 -11.08 -8.01
N VAL A 258 -23.65 -10.98 -8.92
CA VAL A 258 -23.45 -10.35 -10.24
C VAL A 258 -22.98 -8.88 -10.11
N SER A 259 -23.56 -8.11 -9.20
CA SER A 259 -23.15 -6.71 -8.98
C SER A 259 -21.70 -6.62 -8.52
N TYR A 260 -21.27 -7.51 -7.60
CA TYR A 260 -19.89 -7.57 -7.13
C TYR A 260 -18.92 -7.92 -8.27
N ILE A 261 -19.22 -8.98 -9.03
CA ILE A 261 -18.39 -9.38 -10.18
C ILE A 261 -18.31 -8.29 -11.25
N SER A 262 -19.46 -7.66 -11.57
CA SER A 262 -19.47 -6.54 -12.53
C SER A 262 -18.57 -5.38 -12.10
N THR A 263 -18.61 -5.01 -10.82
CA THR A 263 -17.72 -3.98 -10.26
C THR A 263 -16.25 -4.42 -10.33
N CYS A 264 -15.94 -5.66 -9.96
CA CYS A 264 -14.59 -6.20 -10.05
C CYS A 264 -14.06 -6.20 -11.50
N LEU A 265 -14.86 -6.62 -12.48
CA LEU A 265 -14.49 -6.61 -13.90
C LEU A 265 -14.28 -5.18 -14.42
N SER A 266 -15.12 -4.23 -14.01
CA SER A 266 -14.96 -2.83 -14.39
C SER A 266 -13.64 -2.26 -13.84
N MET A 267 -13.33 -2.50 -12.57
CA MET A 267 -12.06 -2.10 -11.95
C MET A 267 -10.87 -2.79 -12.61
N LEU A 268 -10.95 -4.08 -12.87
CA LEU A 268 -9.91 -4.83 -13.60
C LEU A 268 -9.61 -4.17 -14.95
N THR A 269 -10.65 -3.84 -15.74
CA THR A 269 -10.49 -3.22 -17.05
C THR A 269 -9.83 -1.85 -16.95
N ILE A 270 -10.25 -1.01 -15.99
CA ILE A 270 -9.68 0.33 -15.78
C ILE A 270 -8.20 0.22 -15.40
N TYR A 271 -7.86 -0.57 -14.37
CA TYR A 271 -6.48 -0.69 -13.91
C TYR A 271 -5.56 -1.38 -14.94
N ALA A 272 -6.06 -2.38 -15.67
CA ALA A 272 -5.31 -2.99 -16.77
C ALA A 272 -5.02 -1.98 -17.88
N SER A 273 -6.00 -1.15 -18.27
CA SER A 273 -5.81 -0.10 -19.28
C SER A 273 -4.79 0.95 -18.82
N LEU A 274 -4.88 1.41 -17.57
CA LEU A 274 -3.91 2.37 -17.01
C LEU A 274 -2.50 1.78 -16.93
N GLY A 275 -2.37 0.52 -16.53
CA GLY A 275 -1.08 -0.17 -16.46
C GLY A 275 -0.43 -0.34 -17.84
N ILE A 276 -1.20 -0.79 -18.85
CA ILE A 276 -0.72 -0.92 -20.23
C ILE A 276 -0.31 0.46 -20.77
N LEU A 277 -1.17 1.47 -20.58
CA LEU A 277 -0.89 2.83 -21.06
C LEU A 277 0.41 3.37 -20.43
N GLY A 278 0.60 3.19 -19.12
CA GLY A 278 1.80 3.66 -18.41
C GLY A 278 3.08 3.04 -18.98
N ILE A 279 3.11 1.71 -19.14
CA ILE A 279 4.29 1.02 -19.67
C ILE A 279 4.54 1.41 -21.13
N VAL A 280 3.53 1.31 -22.00
CA VAL A 280 3.66 1.61 -23.44
C VAL A 280 4.08 3.05 -23.66
N SER A 281 3.50 4.01 -22.92
CA SER A 281 3.88 5.43 -23.02
C SER A 281 5.35 5.64 -22.65
N THR A 282 5.85 5.01 -21.60
CA THR A 282 7.26 5.16 -21.20
C THR A 282 8.21 4.67 -22.29
N TYR A 283 7.93 3.51 -22.89
CA TYR A 283 8.74 3.01 -24.02
C TYR A 283 8.62 3.92 -25.26
N ALA A 284 7.41 4.41 -25.55
CA ALA A 284 7.21 5.34 -26.67
C ALA A 284 7.99 6.65 -26.48
N TYR A 285 7.99 7.22 -25.28
CA TYR A 285 8.74 8.44 -24.97
C TYR A 285 10.23 8.25 -25.15
N ILE A 286 10.79 7.11 -24.71
CA ILE A 286 12.22 6.83 -24.81
C ILE A 286 12.65 6.50 -26.25
N TYR A 287 11.92 5.62 -26.95
CA TYR A 287 12.39 5.01 -28.19
C TYR A 287 11.72 5.52 -29.47
N VAL A 288 10.53 6.13 -29.38
CA VAL A 288 9.80 6.65 -30.56
C VAL A 288 9.93 8.16 -30.63
N TYR A 289 9.75 8.84 -29.51
CA TYR A 289 9.83 10.31 -29.46
C TYR A 289 11.20 10.81 -29.04
N GLU A 290 12.10 9.93 -28.59
CA GLU A 290 13.46 10.25 -28.13
C GLU A 290 13.50 11.41 -27.13
N LEU A 291 12.49 11.49 -26.26
CA LEU A 291 12.36 12.55 -25.26
C LEU A 291 13.41 12.37 -24.16
N SER A 292 13.92 13.49 -23.65
CA SER A 292 14.70 13.49 -22.42
C SER A 292 13.79 13.19 -21.22
N THR A 293 14.38 12.81 -20.09
CA THR A 293 13.62 12.50 -18.86
C THR A 293 12.82 13.70 -18.35
N GLU A 294 13.22 14.91 -18.72
CA GLU A 294 12.64 16.18 -18.25
C GLU A 294 11.50 16.69 -19.16
N GLN A 295 11.34 16.11 -20.34
CA GLN A 295 10.30 16.42 -21.33
C GLN A 295 9.09 15.50 -21.17
#